data_30b3d4bd5665730f1cb6dd3bfa2e42d3
#
_entry.id   30b3d4bd5665730f1cb6dd3bfa2e42d3
#
_cell.length_a   1.000
_cell.length_b   1.000
_cell.length_c   1.000
_cell.angle_alpha   90.00
_cell.angle_beta   90.00
_cell.angle_gamma   90.00
#
_symmetry.space_group_name_H-M   'P 1'
#
loop_
_entity.id
_entity.type
_entity.pdbx_description
1 polymer ?
#
loop_
_entity_poly.entity_id
_entity_poly.type
_entity_poly.pdbx_seq_one_letter_code
_entity_poly.pdbx_strand_id
1 'polypeptide(L)'
;GGTISPVVASSSLDNWWPVQKRPGYILKCTLSRPGDIREMNVAQSLCGLAAQAVNEGIGNEGLWVENRTPDYQLYYKAWLKRLKVKERGALNTWEVVKRFQKQGYIKGYILYDYNRKDNSISLATAQAGILKGILVDITLEEQAKASGLKKLYDASKENLTRSWFDEHKSRMNNNFIVLTNPSIANNRDYAIAHKGMVYYGVDELLDTILEWVRPLSPVIGWNSGPEFQHIAPCSYWGLINTASDWCMNLPMLSITGNEKIKKIKTVNPARINWESDAIYHSFVMSDGDNMQWTLGSFINNPDFWSNEHNGKIPMSFTTCMVNLSMAAPDVLNVLMNSQPRNVSLAEYGGGYYYPDLFASKRADREGLLRSFARIVNVHMQKMGIKAFGFICHKIDSKEALDAYRVFAEELEGIAGMLAVQYSPYNGGYGKVFWVKDRKGNDIPVISARGQIWANQEKEKSGTPSQIAAVINEDATNKIPEGEIAWTIVHAWSRFEKESKDSIVSAPQNSRSPRGVTPVYWCKQLLDKKVQVVPVDELLWRLRIKHVNRDSAI
;
A
#
# COMPACT_ATOMS: atom_id res chain seq x y z
N GLY A 1 -20.66 -16.47 -13.14
CA GLY A 1 -19.92 -15.28 -12.98
C GLY A 1 -20.58 -14.06 -13.58
N GLY A 2 -21.17 -13.26 -12.72
CA GLY A 2 -21.78 -12.02 -13.17
C GLY A 2 -20.73 -11.13 -13.84
N THR A 3 -21.00 -10.74 -15.07
CA THR A 3 -20.23 -9.70 -15.73
C THR A 3 -20.49 -8.41 -14.97
N ILE A 4 -19.53 -8.02 -14.15
CA ILE A 4 -19.59 -6.71 -13.53
C ILE A 4 -19.21 -5.69 -14.59
N SER A 5 -20.02 -4.64 -14.70
CA SER A 5 -19.69 -3.56 -15.62
C SER A 5 -18.27 -3.10 -15.36
N PRO A 6 -17.39 -3.10 -16.38
CA PRO A 6 -16.01 -2.63 -16.20
C PRO A 6 -15.93 -1.14 -15.96
N VAL A 7 -17.02 -0.41 -16.17
CA VAL A 7 -17.05 1.04 -16.00
C VAL A 7 -17.57 1.36 -14.61
N VAL A 8 -16.69 1.88 -13.75
CA VAL A 8 -17.08 2.44 -12.47
C VAL A 8 -17.76 3.78 -12.74
N ALA A 9 -18.94 4.00 -12.16
CA ALA A 9 -19.65 5.26 -12.32
C ALA A 9 -18.77 6.42 -11.81
N SER A 10 -18.80 7.57 -12.49
CA SER A 10 -17.96 8.73 -12.13
C SER A 10 -18.17 9.18 -10.70
N SER A 11 -19.39 9.04 -10.14
CA SER A 11 -19.69 9.36 -8.74
C SER A 11 -19.00 8.42 -7.74
N SER A 12 -18.53 7.21 -8.17
CA SER A 12 -17.84 6.24 -7.32
C SER A 12 -16.34 6.22 -7.54
N LEU A 13 -15.79 7.01 -8.48
CA LEU A 13 -14.34 7.09 -8.72
C LEU A 13 -13.57 7.66 -7.53
N ASP A 14 -14.21 8.49 -6.71
CA ASP A 14 -13.60 9.08 -5.51
C ASP A 14 -13.66 8.14 -4.30
N ASN A 15 -14.58 7.17 -4.31
CA ASN A 15 -14.82 6.25 -3.19
C ASN A 15 -14.99 4.81 -3.72
N TRP A 16 -13.87 4.16 -4.01
CA TRP A 16 -13.86 2.78 -4.50
C TRP A 16 -13.60 1.75 -3.39
N TRP A 17 -13.40 2.23 -2.17
CA TRP A 17 -13.33 1.42 -0.95
C TRP A 17 -14.66 1.46 -0.20
N PRO A 18 -14.91 0.53 0.75
CA PRO A 18 -16.05 0.63 1.66
C PRO A 18 -16.10 2.00 2.34
N VAL A 19 -17.30 2.56 2.46
CA VAL A 19 -17.49 3.90 3.04
C VAL A 19 -17.74 3.78 4.54
N GLN A 20 -16.94 4.46 5.35
CA GLN A 20 -17.11 4.58 6.79
C GLN A 20 -17.70 5.94 7.13
N LYS A 21 -18.85 5.94 7.81
CA LYS A 21 -19.47 7.18 8.29
C LYS A 21 -18.71 7.74 9.49
N ARG A 22 -18.70 9.07 9.60
CA ARG A 22 -18.04 9.79 10.69
C ARG A 22 -18.86 9.66 11.98
N PRO A 23 -18.23 9.26 13.13
CA PRO A 23 -18.87 9.39 14.44
C PRO A 23 -18.79 10.83 14.93
N GLY A 24 -19.66 11.20 15.85
CA GLY A 24 -19.56 12.50 16.54
C GLY A 24 -18.53 12.49 17.67
N TYR A 25 -18.25 11.32 18.20
CA TYR A 25 -17.38 11.14 19.38
C TYR A 25 -16.40 10.00 19.15
N ILE A 26 -15.23 10.08 19.80
CA ILE A 26 -14.23 9.02 19.79
C ILE A 26 -13.79 8.69 21.22
N LEU A 27 -13.80 7.41 21.52
CA LEU A 27 -13.32 6.86 22.78
C LEU A 27 -11.98 6.15 22.51
N LYS A 28 -11.01 6.33 23.40
CA LYS A 28 -9.75 5.57 23.30
C LYS A 28 -9.85 4.29 24.12
N CYS A 29 -9.35 3.20 23.54
CA CYS A 29 -9.22 1.93 24.21
C CYS A 29 -7.76 1.72 24.60
N THR A 30 -7.50 1.57 25.91
CA THR A 30 -6.17 1.25 26.43
C THR A 30 -6.10 -0.25 26.73
N LEU A 31 -5.05 -0.91 26.24
CA LEU A 31 -4.86 -2.33 26.47
C LEU A 31 -4.23 -2.57 27.84
N SER A 32 -4.80 -3.49 28.62
CA SER A 32 -4.24 -3.89 29.92
C SER A 32 -2.92 -4.64 29.75
N ARG A 33 -2.81 -5.42 28.67
CA ARG A 33 -1.61 -6.19 28.33
C ARG A 33 -1.24 -5.91 26.88
N PRO A 34 -0.50 -4.81 26.60
CA PRO A 34 -0.05 -4.50 25.25
C PRO A 34 0.73 -5.69 24.67
N GLY A 35 0.40 -6.09 23.44
CA GLY A 35 1.00 -7.24 22.78
C GLY A 35 0.30 -8.58 23.02
N ASP A 36 -0.67 -8.64 23.94
CA ASP A 36 -1.49 -9.84 24.12
C ASP A 36 -2.52 -9.92 22.98
N ILE A 37 -2.36 -10.89 22.11
CA ILE A 37 -3.22 -11.08 20.93
C ILE A 37 -4.66 -11.35 21.31
N ARG A 38 -4.90 -12.06 22.42
CA ARG A 38 -6.25 -12.41 22.88
C ARG A 38 -7.02 -11.16 23.31
N GLU A 39 -6.39 -10.28 24.05
CA GLU A 39 -6.99 -8.98 24.41
C GLU A 39 -7.10 -8.09 23.16
N MET A 40 -6.09 -8.08 22.30
CA MET A 40 -6.10 -7.26 21.08
C MET A 40 -7.27 -7.66 20.17
N ASN A 41 -7.58 -8.94 20.04
CA ASN A 41 -8.74 -9.40 19.26
C ASN A 41 -10.06 -8.89 19.84
N VAL A 42 -10.19 -8.79 21.14
CA VAL A 42 -11.36 -8.13 21.78
C VAL A 42 -11.40 -6.66 21.36
N ALA A 43 -10.31 -5.94 21.52
CA ALA A 43 -10.22 -4.51 21.21
C ALA A 43 -10.50 -4.24 19.72
N GLN A 44 -9.95 -5.06 18.82
CA GLN A 44 -10.18 -4.93 17.37
C GLN A 44 -11.66 -5.17 17.03
N SER A 45 -12.30 -6.16 17.64
CA SER A 45 -13.72 -6.39 17.40
C SER A 45 -14.59 -5.26 17.96
N LEU A 46 -14.22 -4.67 19.08
CA LEU A 46 -14.90 -3.50 19.63
C LEU A 46 -14.79 -2.29 18.67
N CYS A 47 -13.60 -2.05 18.15
CA CYS A 47 -13.38 -0.99 17.15
C CYS A 47 -14.28 -1.22 15.93
N GLY A 48 -14.28 -2.44 15.40
CA GLY A 48 -15.10 -2.80 14.24
C GLY A 48 -16.60 -2.67 14.50
N LEU A 49 -17.07 -3.13 15.64
CA LEU A 49 -18.51 -3.07 15.98
C LEU A 49 -19.00 -1.65 16.25
N ALA A 50 -18.17 -0.81 16.86
CA ALA A 50 -18.50 0.61 17.00
C ALA A 50 -18.62 1.29 15.63
N ALA A 51 -17.67 1.04 14.73
CA ALA A 51 -17.70 1.55 13.36
C ALA A 51 -18.93 1.04 12.60
N GLN A 52 -19.26 -0.24 12.74
CA GLN A 52 -20.45 -0.83 12.14
C GLN A 52 -21.72 -0.15 12.65
N ALA A 53 -21.81 0.10 13.95
CA ALA A 53 -22.97 0.77 14.56
C ALA A 53 -23.14 2.19 14.01
N VAL A 54 -22.07 2.92 13.79
CA VAL A 54 -22.10 4.25 13.17
C VAL A 54 -22.61 4.14 11.72
N ASN A 55 -22.12 3.18 10.96
CA ASN A 55 -22.56 2.96 9.58
C ASN A 55 -24.05 2.61 9.48
N GLU A 56 -24.58 1.90 10.45
CA GLU A 56 -25.99 1.48 10.49
C GLU A 56 -26.91 2.52 11.12
N GLY A 57 -26.36 3.65 11.60
CA GLY A 57 -27.16 4.69 12.25
C GLY A 57 -27.60 4.34 13.68
N ILE A 58 -27.03 3.29 14.27
CA ILE A 58 -27.34 2.85 15.65
C ILE A 58 -26.53 3.64 16.67
N GLY A 59 -25.29 4.00 16.33
CA GLY A 59 -24.35 4.62 17.22
C GLY A 59 -23.73 5.90 16.67
N ASN A 60 -23.06 6.65 17.56
CA ASN A 60 -22.38 7.90 17.22
C ASN A 60 -21.01 8.00 17.88
N GLU A 61 -20.48 6.89 18.37
CA GLU A 61 -19.19 6.83 19.06
C GLU A 61 -18.29 5.80 18.40
N GLY A 62 -17.14 6.27 17.91
CA GLY A 62 -16.09 5.39 17.40
C GLY A 62 -15.12 4.99 18.50
N LEU A 63 -14.27 4.02 18.20
CA LEU A 63 -13.22 3.56 19.11
C LEU A 63 -11.86 3.66 18.42
N TRP A 64 -10.90 4.27 19.13
CA TRP A 64 -9.50 4.30 18.72
C TRP A 64 -8.70 3.41 19.67
N VAL A 65 -8.10 2.35 19.15
CA VAL A 65 -7.21 1.50 19.94
C VAL A 65 -5.86 2.20 20.06
N GLU A 66 -5.41 2.40 21.27
CA GLU A 66 -4.19 3.16 21.56
C GLU A 66 -2.97 2.59 20.81
N ASN A 67 -2.28 3.47 20.13
CA ASN A 67 -1.03 3.17 19.44
C ASN A 67 -0.01 4.25 19.78
N ARG A 68 1.12 3.85 20.36
CA ARG A 68 2.13 4.77 20.89
C ARG A 68 3.17 5.19 19.87
N THR A 69 3.10 4.71 18.61
CA THR A 69 4.04 5.16 17.59
C THR A 69 3.85 6.64 17.29
N PRO A 70 4.93 7.42 17.14
CA PRO A 70 4.82 8.85 16.86
C PRO A 70 4.00 9.16 15.61
N ASP A 71 4.12 8.35 14.56
CA ASP A 71 3.41 8.56 13.31
C ASP A 71 1.90 8.41 13.49
N TYR A 72 1.43 7.34 14.16
CA TYR A 72 0.00 7.18 14.44
C TYR A 72 -0.56 8.31 15.32
N GLN A 73 0.21 8.78 16.29
CA GLN A 73 -0.21 9.90 17.13
C GLN A 73 -0.36 11.18 16.30
N LEU A 74 0.55 11.41 15.36
CA LEU A 74 0.48 12.55 14.45
C LEU A 74 -0.78 12.48 13.57
N TYR A 75 -1.06 11.32 12.99
CA TYR A 75 -2.24 11.11 12.14
C TYR A 75 -3.53 11.21 12.93
N TYR A 76 -3.57 10.72 14.16
CA TYR A 76 -4.74 10.86 15.03
C TYR A 76 -5.07 12.33 15.31
N LYS A 77 -4.07 13.15 15.58
CA LYS A 77 -4.28 14.60 15.79
C LYS A 77 -4.83 15.27 14.54
N ALA A 78 -4.27 14.94 13.38
CA ALA A 78 -4.75 15.46 12.10
C ALA A 78 -6.19 15.00 11.81
N TRP A 79 -6.51 13.74 12.12
CA TRP A 79 -7.83 13.15 12.00
C TRP A 79 -8.89 13.90 12.84
N LEU A 80 -8.58 14.16 14.12
CA LEU A 80 -9.45 14.93 15.02
C LEU A 80 -9.75 16.34 14.45
N LYS A 81 -8.71 17.00 13.97
CA LYS A 81 -8.83 18.35 13.40
C LYS A 81 -9.67 18.36 12.12
N ARG A 82 -9.44 17.41 11.23
CA ARG A 82 -10.16 17.30 9.96
C ARG A 82 -11.64 17.00 10.15
N LEU A 83 -11.95 16.02 10.97
CA LEU A 83 -13.30 15.51 11.14
C LEU A 83 -14.09 16.22 12.26
N LYS A 84 -13.42 16.98 13.12
CA LYS A 84 -14.04 17.68 14.26
C LYS A 84 -14.80 16.73 15.19
N VAL A 85 -14.27 15.53 15.38
CA VAL A 85 -14.80 14.54 16.32
C VAL A 85 -14.37 14.91 17.74
N LYS A 86 -15.27 14.75 18.72
CA LYS A 86 -15.00 15.08 20.11
C LYS A 86 -14.48 13.86 20.87
N GLU A 87 -13.38 14.02 21.59
CA GLU A 87 -12.82 12.96 22.44
C GLU A 87 -13.66 12.78 23.70
N ARG A 88 -13.89 11.50 24.10
CA ARG A 88 -14.63 11.14 25.32
C ARG A 88 -13.76 10.46 26.38
N GLY A 89 -12.44 10.57 26.27
CA GLY A 89 -11.52 9.98 27.22
C GLY A 89 -11.07 8.58 26.82
N ALA A 90 -10.60 7.81 27.80
CA ALA A 90 -10.02 6.49 27.60
C ALA A 90 -10.57 5.50 28.62
N LEU A 91 -10.81 4.28 28.19
CA LEU A 91 -11.23 3.15 29.02
C LEU A 91 -10.38 1.93 28.65
N ASN A 92 -10.24 0.99 29.60
CA ASN A 92 -9.61 -0.28 29.26
C ASN A 92 -10.58 -1.16 28.47
N THR A 93 -10.07 -2.24 27.88
CA THR A 93 -10.81 -3.09 26.94
C THR A 93 -12.14 -3.59 27.54
N TRP A 94 -12.15 -4.10 28.75
CA TRP A 94 -13.37 -4.68 29.35
C TRP A 94 -14.34 -3.61 29.84
N GLU A 95 -13.87 -2.44 30.18
CA GLU A 95 -14.74 -1.28 30.42
C GLU A 95 -15.43 -0.83 29.14
N VAL A 96 -14.72 -0.87 28.00
CA VAL A 96 -15.33 -0.59 26.70
C VAL A 96 -16.39 -1.64 26.35
N VAL A 97 -16.15 -2.92 26.66
CA VAL A 97 -17.14 -4.00 26.47
C VAL A 97 -18.44 -3.65 27.19
N LYS A 98 -18.36 -3.27 28.46
CA LYS A 98 -19.55 -2.90 29.24
C LYS A 98 -20.27 -1.70 28.65
N ARG A 99 -19.52 -0.67 28.26
CA ARG A 99 -20.07 0.53 27.65
C ARG A 99 -20.80 0.23 26.35
N PHE A 100 -20.18 -0.52 25.45
CA PHE A 100 -20.75 -0.81 24.14
C PHE A 100 -21.91 -1.82 24.20
N GLN A 101 -21.89 -2.72 25.17
CA GLN A 101 -23.04 -3.58 25.46
C GLN A 101 -24.26 -2.74 25.87
N LYS A 102 -24.06 -1.79 26.75
CA LYS A 102 -25.11 -0.89 27.22
C LYS A 102 -25.65 0.00 26.09
N GLN A 103 -24.79 0.42 25.17
CA GLN A 103 -25.17 1.23 24.01
C GLN A 103 -25.78 0.41 22.88
N GLY A 104 -25.80 -0.92 22.97
CA GLY A 104 -26.36 -1.79 21.95
C GLY A 104 -25.46 -2.03 20.75
N TYR A 105 -24.15 -1.73 20.84
CA TYR A 105 -23.20 -1.94 19.78
C TYR A 105 -22.77 -3.41 19.66
N ILE A 106 -22.80 -4.15 20.76
CA ILE A 106 -22.46 -5.56 20.83
C ILE A 106 -23.63 -6.36 21.37
N LYS A 107 -23.88 -7.54 20.78
CA LYS A 107 -24.95 -8.44 21.19
C LYS A 107 -24.48 -9.64 21.97
N GLY A 108 -23.18 -9.89 21.99
CA GLY A 108 -22.59 -11.02 22.68
C GLY A 108 -21.15 -11.26 22.21
N TYR A 109 -20.74 -12.52 22.28
CA TYR A 109 -19.36 -12.86 21.88
C TYR A 109 -19.33 -14.07 20.93
N ILE A 110 -18.24 -14.13 20.18
CA ILE A 110 -17.88 -15.26 19.32
C ILE A 110 -16.68 -15.95 19.95
N LEU A 111 -16.84 -17.22 20.29
CA LEU A 111 -15.76 -17.98 20.91
C LEU A 111 -14.83 -18.54 19.82
N TYR A 112 -13.53 -18.43 20.05
CA TYR A 112 -12.50 -19.02 19.18
C TYR A 112 -11.33 -19.52 20.03
N ASP A 113 -10.45 -20.34 19.44
CA ASP A 113 -9.24 -20.83 20.07
C ASP A 113 -8.01 -20.32 19.30
N TYR A 114 -7.33 -19.34 19.88
CA TYR A 114 -6.13 -18.75 19.28
C TYR A 114 -5.04 -19.77 19.00
N ASN A 115 -4.88 -20.78 19.86
CA ASN A 115 -3.79 -21.75 19.73
C ASN A 115 -3.91 -22.64 18.47
N ARG A 116 -5.07 -22.70 17.85
CA ARG A 116 -5.26 -23.43 16.59
C ARG A 116 -4.52 -22.76 15.42
N LYS A 117 -4.41 -21.44 15.43
CA LYS A 117 -3.70 -20.65 14.40
C LYS A 117 -4.07 -21.05 12.97
N ASP A 118 -5.35 -21.17 12.72
CA ASP A 118 -5.93 -21.54 11.43
C ASP A 118 -7.11 -20.61 11.06
N ASN A 119 -7.82 -20.93 9.98
CA ASN A 119 -8.95 -20.11 9.51
C ASN A 119 -10.21 -20.23 10.38
N SER A 120 -10.17 -20.94 11.50
CA SER A 120 -11.28 -20.89 12.47
C SER A 120 -11.44 -19.48 13.04
N ILE A 121 -10.35 -18.72 13.18
CA ILE A 121 -10.45 -17.31 13.58
C ILE A 121 -10.98 -16.43 12.44
N SER A 122 -10.74 -16.77 11.19
CA SER A 122 -11.36 -16.10 10.04
C SER A 122 -12.88 -16.30 10.05
N LEU A 123 -13.32 -17.54 10.31
CA LEU A 123 -14.73 -17.85 10.51
C LEU A 123 -15.31 -17.05 11.67
N ALA A 124 -14.62 -17.04 12.81
CA ALA A 124 -15.04 -16.27 13.98
C ALA A 124 -15.18 -14.78 13.67
N THR A 125 -14.23 -14.22 12.94
CA THR A 125 -14.23 -12.79 12.57
C THR A 125 -15.39 -12.45 11.63
N ALA A 126 -15.67 -13.29 10.64
CA ALA A 126 -16.83 -13.12 9.76
C ALA A 126 -18.14 -13.16 10.55
N GLN A 127 -18.27 -14.14 11.47
CA GLN A 127 -19.45 -14.24 12.34
C GLN A 127 -19.56 -13.05 13.30
N ALA A 128 -18.45 -12.53 13.78
CA ALA A 128 -18.44 -11.32 14.62
C ALA A 128 -19.09 -10.13 13.90
N GLY A 129 -18.78 -9.93 12.63
CA GLY A 129 -19.41 -8.90 11.80
C GLY A 129 -20.89 -9.15 11.56
N ILE A 130 -21.27 -10.39 11.22
CA ILE A 130 -22.65 -10.77 10.92
C ILE A 130 -23.54 -10.69 12.17
N LEU A 131 -23.06 -11.20 13.30
CA LEU A 131 -23.85 -11.40 14.52
C LEU A 131 -23.67 -10.28 15.57
N LYS A 132 -22.76 -9.34 15.33
CA LYS A 132 -22.41 -8.24 16.25
C LYS A 132 -21.84 -8.77 17.58
N GLY A 133 -20.85 -9.64 17.49
CA GLY A 133 -20.17 -10.22 18.64
C GLY A 133 -18.70 -9.84 18.71
N ILE A 134 -18.16 -9.72 19.91
CA ILE A 134 -16.71 -9.55 20.11
C ILE A 134 -16.01 -10.89 20.02
N LEU A 135 -14.75 -10.87 19.58
CA LEU A 135 -13.90 -12.07 19.50
C LEU A 135 -13.36 -12.41 20.89
N VAL A 136 -13.73 -13.57 21.41
CA VAL A 136 -13.31 -14.03 22.75
C VAL A 136 -12.60 -15.36 22.62
N ASP A 137 -11.30 -15.36 22.96
CA ASP A 137 -10.54 -16.60 23.05
C ASP A 137 -11.06 -17.49 24.18
N ILE A 138 -10.91 -18.81 24.06
CA ILE A 138 -11.38 -19.77 25.07
C ILE A 138 -10.86 -19.43 26.48
N THR A 139 -9.66 -18.86 26.60
CA THR A 139 -9.07 -18.45 27.88
C THR A 139 -9.76 -17.23 28.51
N LEU A 140 -10.54 -16.48 27.74
CA LEU A 140 -11.25 -15.28 28.19
C LEU A 140 -12.77 -15.49 28.31
N GLU A 141 -13.26 -16.72 28.09
CA GLU A 141 -14.70 -16.98 28.08
C GLU A 141 -15.36 -16.67 29.42
N GLU A 142 -14.72 -17.06 30.52
CA GLU A 142 -15.27 -16.80 31.87
C GLU A 142 -15.41 -15.30 32.13
N GLN A 143 -14.45 -14.50 31.68
CA GLN A 143 -14.52 -13.04 31.81
C GLN A 143 -15.65 -12.46 30.95
N ALA A 144 -15.87 -12.99 29.75
CA ALA A 144 -16.96 -12.57 28.88
C ALA A 144 -18.32 -12.87 29.52
N LYS A 145 -18.49 -14.07 30.09
CA LYS A 145 -19.70 -14.44 30.81
C LYS A 145 -19.92 -13.56 32.05
N ALA A 146 -18.86 -13.29 32.82
CA ALA A 146 -18.91 -12.41 33.96
C ALA A 146 -19.32 -10.99 33.59
N SER A 147 -19.03 -10.54 32.39
CA SER A 147 -19.48 -9.26 31.83
C SER A 147 -20.94 -9.28 31.35
N GLY A 148 -21.63 -10.40 31.47
CA GLY A 148 -23.02 -10.56 31.07
C GLY A 148 -23.23 -10.82 29.59
N LEU A 149 -22.18 -11.18 28.84
CA LEU A 149 -22.28 -11.40 27.40
C LEU A 149 -22.83 -12.79 27.10
N LYS A 150 -23.67 -12.88 26.08
CA LYS A 150 -24.22 -14.11 25.55
C LYS A 150 -23.30 -14.66 24.45
N LYS A 151 -23.08 -15.99 24.44
CA LYS A 151 -22.37 -16.65 23.35
C LYS A 151 -23.27 -16.69 22.11
N LEU A 152 -22.84 -16.03 21.04
CA LEU A 152 -23.59 -15.98 19.77
C LEU A 152 -23.18 -17.10 18.83
N TYR A 153 -21.93 -17.50 18.88
CA TYR A 153 -21.38 -18.55 18.02
C TYR A 153 -20.11 -19.12 18.63
N ASP A 154 -19.90 -20.41 18.43
CA ASP A 154 -18.69 -21.11 18.88
C ASP A 154 -17.90 -21.62 17.67
N ALA A 155 -16.80 -20.93 17.35
CA ALA A 155 -15.87 -21.32 16.30
C ALA A 155 -14.65 -22.09 16.82
N SER A 156 -14.57 -22.35 18.14
CA SER A 156 -13.36 -22.92 18.75
C SER A 156 -13.03 -24.34 18.25
N LYS A 157 -14.00 -25.06 17.74
CA LYS A 157 -13.84 -26.43 17.20
C LYS A 157 -14.28 -26.56 15.75
N GLU A 158 -14.61 -25.45 15.12
CA GLU A 158 -15.08 -25.39 13.74
C GLU A 158 -13.95 -25.12 12.78
N ASN A 159 -14.14 -25.44 11.51
CA ASN A 159 -13.26 -25.03 10.41
C ASN A 159 -14.03 -24.13 9.45
N LEU A 160 -13.33 -23.19 8.83
CA LEU A 160 -13.88 -22.47 7.71
C LEU A 160 -13.92 -23.40 6.50
N THR A 161 -15.11 -23.62 5.95
CA THR A 161 -15.33 -24.52 4.81
C THR A 161 -15.96 -23.77 3.65
N ARG A 162 -15.83 -24.34 2.44
CA ARG A 162 -16.54 -23.83 1.27
C ARG A 162 -18.05 -23.84 1.50
N SER A 163 -18.57 -24.88 2.14
CA SER A 163 -19.99 -25.00 2.46
C SER A 163 -20.48 -23.85 3.32
N TRP A 164 -19.75 -23.52 4.38
CA TRP A 164 -20.09 -22.36 5.22
C TRP A 164 -20.07 -21.07 4.42
N PHE A 165 -19.03 -20.88 3.61
CA PHE A 165 -18.88 -19.68 2.77
C PHE A 165 -20.06 -19.55 1.80
N ASP A 166 -20.41 -20.60 1.09
CA ASP A 166 -21.52 -20.60 0.12
C ASP A 166 -22.86 -20.28 0.80
N GLU A 167 -23.08 -20.76 2.01
CA GLU A 167 -24.30 -20.53 2.79
C GLU A 167 -24.38 -19.09 3.35
N HIS A 168 -23.24 -18.46 3.61
CA HIS A 168 -23.19 -17.18 4.33
C HIS A 168 -22.74 -15.98 3.49
N LYS A 169 -22.20 -16.19 2.30
CA LYS A 169 -21.65 -15.10 1.48
C LYS A 169 -22.65 -14.00 1.17
N SER A 170 -23.96 -14.32 1.07
CA SER A 170 -25.00 -13.31 0.85
C SER A 170 -25.19 -12.37 2.03
N ARG A 171 -24.69 -12.72 3.21
CA ARG A 171 -24.75 -11.90 4.43
C ARG A 171 -23.51 -11.04 4.62
N MET A 172 -22.55 -11.13 3.71
CA MET A 172 -21.30 -10.39 3.76
C MET A 172 -21.18 -9.46 2.55
N ASN A 173 -20.43 -8.38 2.73
CA ASN A 173 -20.12 -7.44 1.65
C ASN A 173 -18.93 -7.97 0.83
N ASN A 174 -19.03 -7.89 -0.48
CA ASN A 174 -18.01 -8.38 -1.40
C ASN A 174 -17.19 -7.26 -2.08
N ASN A 175 -17.25 -6.04 -1.52
CA ASN A 175 -16.53 -4.90 -2.06
C ASN A 175 -15.13 -4.71 -1.44
N PHE A 176 -14.65 -5.72 -0.73
CA PHE A 176 -13.29 -5.84 -0.20
C PHE A 176 -13.08 -7.25 0.35
N ILE A 177 -11.83 -7.58 0.67
CA ILE A 177 -11.47 -8.78 1.43
C ILE A 177 -10.31 -8.45 2.36
N VAL A 178 -10.29 -9.10 3.51
CA VAL A 178 -9.17 -9.03 4.47
C VAL A 178 -8.42 -10.35 4.45
N LEU A 179 -7.12 -10.30 4.23
CA LEU A 179 -6.21 -11.43 4.33
C LEU A 179 -5.28 -11.17 5.51
N THR A 180 -5.44 -11.92 6.59
CA THR A 180 -4.68 -11.67 7.81
C THR A 180 -4.29 -12.96 8.52
N ASN A 181 -3.04 -12.99 8.99
CA ASN A 181 -2.46 -14.13 9.68
C ASN A 181 -3.25 -14.43 10.97
N PRO A 182 -3.58 -15.71 11.24
CA PRO A 182 -4.25 -16.07 12.50
C PRO A 182 -3.50 -15.66 13.77
N SER A 183 -2.20 -15.43 13.66
CA SER A 183 -1.35 -15.05 14.80
C SER A 183 -1.37 -13.56 15.12
N ILE A 184 -2.03 -12.73 14.31
CA ILE A 184 -2.14 -11.29 14.54
C ILE A 184 -3.60 -10.85 14.59
N ALA A 185 -3.83 -9.70 15.21
CA ALA A 185 -5.18 -9.15 15.39
C ALA A 185 -5.54 -8.08 14.35
N ASN A 186 -4.57 -7.57 13.63
CA ASN A 186 -4.72 -6.43 12.72
C ASN A 186 -5.76 -6.69 11.63
N ASN A 187 -6.49 -5.66 11.26
CA ASN A 187 -7.49 -5.63 10.19
C ASN A 187 -8.79 -6.42 10.46
N ARG A 188 -8.91 -7.12 11.58
CA ARG A 188 -10.19 -7.74 11.96
C ARG A 188 -11.24 -6.69 12.28
N ASP A 189 -10.82 -5.54 12.80
CA ASP A 189 -11.67 -4.37 13.00
C ASP A 189 -12.32 -3.92 11.69
N TYR A 190 -11.55 -3.82 10.62
CA TYR A 190 -12.05 -3.40 9.31
C TYR A 190 -13.02 -4.41 8.72
N ALA A 191 -12.70 -5.70 8.82
CA ALA A 191 -13.58 -6.77 8.37
C ALA A 191 -14.94 -6.73 9.10
N ILE A 192 -14.92 -6.52 10.41
CA ILE A 192 -16.13 -6.45 11.24
C ILE A 192 -16.93 -5.18 10.94
N ALA A 193 -16.25 -4.04 10.81
CA ALA A 193 -16.90 -2.76 10.53
C ALA A 193 -17.76 -2.81 9.27
N HIS A 194 -17.30 -3.52 8.25
CA HIS A 194 -17.93 -3.58 6.93
C HIS A 194 -18.50 -4.95 6.57
N LYS A 195 -18.60 -5.87 7.54
CA LYS A 195 -19.16 -7.22 7.35
C LYS A 195 -18.54 -7.95 6.17
N GLY A 196 -17.22 -7.98 6.11
CA GLY A 196 -16.49 -8.63 5.03
C GLY A 196 -15.96 -10.00 5.40
N MET A 197 -15.41 -10.67 4.38
CA MET A 197 -14.77 -11.97 4.53
C MET A 197 -13.31 -11.80 4.96
N VAL A 198 -12.84 -12.74 5.75
CA VAL A 198 -11.43 -12.83 6.20
C VAL A 198 -10.91 -14.21 5.84
N TYR A 199 -9.68 -14.27 5.35
CA TYR A 199 -9.03 -15.53 5.01
C TYR A 199 -7.51 -15.43 5.19
N TYR A 200 -6.85 -16.58 5.33
CA TYR A 200 -5.39 -16.68 5.30
C TYR A 200 -4.98 -18.02 4.71
N GLY A 201 -4.24 -18.00 3.62
CA GLY A 201 -3.79 -19.18 2.91
C GLY A 201 -3.96 -19.03 1.41
N VAL A 202 -3.24 -19.86 0.66
CA VAL A 202 -3.28 -19.89 -0.80
C VAL A 202 -3.71 -21.29 -1.22
N ASP A 203 -5.00 -21.45 -1.52
CA ASP A 203 -5.63 -22.72 -1.84
C ASP A 203 -6.89 -22.52 -2.70
N GLU A 204 -7.62 -23.59 -2.97
CA GLU A 204 -8.85 -23.54 -3.77
C GLU A 204 -9.96 -22.69 -3.13
N LEU A 205 -10.04 -22.69 -1.80
CA LEU A 205 -11.06 -21.89 -1.12
C LEU A 205 -10.76 -20.39 -1.27
N LEU A 206 -9.51 -19.99 -1.19
CA LEU A 206 -9.14 -18.59 -1.49
C LEU A 206 -9.59 -18.22 -2.90
N ASP A 207 -9.33 -19.06 -3.88
CA ASP A 207 -9.69 -18.77 -5.27
C ASP A 207 -11.21 -18.60 -5.43
N THR A 208 -11.99 -19.47 -4.77
CA THR A 208 -13.45 -19.36 -4.72
C THR A 208 -13.91 -18.03 -4.10
N ILE A 209 -13.27 -17.63 -3.01
CA ILE A 209 -13.59 -16.35 -2.33
C ILE A 209 -13.23 -15.16 -3.22
N LEU A 210 -12.05 -15.18 -3.84
CA LEU A 210 -11.59 -14.09 -4.71
C LEU A 210 -12.51 -13.90 -5.92
N GLU A 211 -13.04 -14.99 -6.49
CA GLU A 211 -14.02 -14.92 -7.57
C GLU A 211 -15.29 -14.18 -7.14
N TRP A 212 -15.75 -14.41 -5.91
CA TRP A 212 -16.92 -13.76 -5.34
C TRP A 212 -16.70 -12.26 -5.07
N VAL A 213 -15.47 -11.86 -4.73
CA VAL A 213 -15.15 -10.45 -4.47
C VAL A 213 -15.32 -9.65 -5.76
N ARG A 214 -15.97 -8.51 -5.65
CA ARG A 214 -16.19 -7.63 -6.80
C ARG A 214 -14.85 -7.15 -7.37
N PRO A 215 -14.62 -7.21 -8.70
CA PRO A 215 -13.39 -6.70 -9.30
C PRO A 215 -13.11 -5.25 -8.90
N LEU A 216 -11.83 -4.88 -8.89
CA LEU A 216 -11.29 -3.58 -8.48
C LEU A 216 -11.36 -3.31 -6.99
N SER A 217 -11.87 -4.26 -6.21
CA SER A 217 -11.95 -4.13 -4.75
C SER A 217 -10.58 -4.22 -4.10
N PRO A 218 -10.37 -3.51 -2.97
CA PRO A 218 -9.12 -3.62 -2.22
C PRO A 218 -9.02 -4.95 -1.49
N VAL A 219 -7.80 -5.49 -1.46
CA VAL A 219 -7.40 -6.61 -0.62
C VAL A 219 -6.55 -6.03 0.50
N ILE A 220 -7.02 -6.15 1.72
CA ILE A 220 -6.42 -5.52 2.90
C ILE A 220 -5.69 -6.59 3.71
N GLY A 221 -4.47 -6.29 4.13
CA GLY A 221 -3.64 -7.22 4.89
C GLY A 221 -2.49 -7.78 4.06
N TRP A 222 -2.13 -9.02 4.33
CA TRP A 222 -1.10 -9.76 3.61
C TRP A 222 -1.34 -11.24 3.79
N ASN A 223 -1.07 -12.05 2.77
CA ASN A 223 -1.32 -13.48 2.81
C ASN A 223 -0.04 -14.28 3.06
N SER A 224 -0.16 -15.60 3.13
CA SER A 224 0.93 -16.54 3.40
C SER A 224 1.76 -16.87 2.15
N GLY A 225 2.98 -17.33 2.41
CA GLY A 225 3.87 -17.84 1.37
C GLY A 225 4.61 -16.78 0.60
N PRO A 226 5.33 -17.19 -0.46
CA PRO A 226 6.03 -16.25 -1.32
C PRO A 226 5.10 -15.23 -1.95
N GLU A 227 5.60 -14.03 -2.14
CA GLU A 227 4.83 -12.87 -2.59
C GLU A 227 4.05 -13.15 -3.88
N PHE A 228 4.70 -13.73 -4.89
CA PHE A 228 4.03 -14.04 -6.16
C PHE A 228 2.84 -14.98 -5.96
N GLN A 229 2.94 -15.96 -5.07
CA GLN A 229 1.90 -16.99 -4.90
C GLN A 229 0.57 -16.44 -4.41
N HIS A 230 0.56 -15.28 -3.73
CA HIS A 230 -0.69 -14.68 -3.28
C HIS A 230 -1.07 -13.40 -4.04
N ILE A 231 -0.11 -12.65 -4.55
CA ILE A 231 -0.41 -11.47 -5.37
C ILE A 231 -0.95 -11.88 -6.75
N ALA A 232 -0.44 -12.98 -7.33
CA ALA A 232 -0.89 -13.44 -8.64
C ALA A 232 -2.37 -13.84 -8.64
N PRO A 233 -2.89 -14.66 -7.71
CA PRO A 233 -4.33 -14.98 -7.67
C PRO A 233 -5.21 -13.74 -7.54
N CYS A 234 -4.86 -12.79 -6.67
CA CYS A 234 -5.58 -11.54 -6.56
C CYS A 234 -5.57 -10.75 -7.88
N SER A 235 -4.43 -10.73 -8.55
CA SER A 235 -4.30 -10.10 -9.87
C SER A 235 -5.20 -10.78 -10.90
N TYR A 236 -5.22 -12.11 -10.97
CA TYR A 236 -6.08 -12.86 -11.90
C TYR A 236 -7.55 -12.47 -11.78
N TRP A 237 -8.02 -12.20 -10.56
CA TRP A 237 -9.40 -11.82 -10.29
C TRP A 237 -9.63 -10.30 -10.32
N GLY A 238 -8.64 -9.51 -10.73
CA GLY A 238 -8.76 -8.07 -10.86
C GLY A 238 -8.90 -7.34 -9.54
N LEU A 239 -8.19 -7.79 -8.50
CA LEU A 239 -8.21 -7.20 -7.17
C LEU A 239 -6.91 -6.45 -6.88
N ILE A 240 -6.98 -5.48 -5.97
CA ILE A 240 -5.89 -4.56 -5.69
C ILE A 240 -5.38 -4.81 -4.27
N ASN A 241 -4.16 -5.33 -4.15
CA ASN A 241 -3.57 -5.59 -2.85
C ASN A 241 -3.02 -4.31 -2.21
N THR A 242 -3.17 -4.21 -0.90
CA THR A 242 -2.48 -3.23 -0.07
C THR A 242 -1.70 -3.99 1.01
N ALA A 243 -0.39 -3.74 1.11
CA ALA A 243 0.41 -4.33 2.18
C ALA A 243 0.09 -3.58 3.48
N SER A 244 -0.77 -4.16 4.30
CA SER A 244 -1.42 -3.50 5.43
C SER A 244 -1.63 -4.40 6.65
N ASP A 245 -0.94 -5.54 6.72
CA ASP A 245 -1.10 -6.51 7.80
C ASP A 245 -0.72 -5.99 9.19
N TRP A 246 0.03 -4.90 9.27
CA TRP A 246 0.37 -4.25 10.54
C TRP A 246 -0.36 -2.92 10.76
N CYS A 247 -1.30 -2.54 9.89
CA CYS A 247 -2.11 -1.35 10.08
C CYS A 247 -3.05 -1.49 11.28
N MET A 248 -3.32 -0.39 11.94
CA MET A 248 -4.27 -0.30 13.05
C MET A 248 -5.26 0.84 12.82
N ASN A 249 -6.43 0.71 13.41
CA ASN A 249 -7.46 1.76 13.41
C ASN A 249 -7.96 2.15 12.01
N LEU A 250 -7.85 1.25 11.03
CA LEU A 250 -8.32 1.53 9.67
C LEU A 250 -9.79 1.95 9.59
N PRO A 251 -10.74 1.40 10.40
CA PRO A 251 -12.12 1.89 10.37
C PRO A 251 -12.23 3.39 10.62
N MET A 252 -11.44 3.91 11.54
CA MET A 252 -11.45 5.36 11.83
C MET A 252 -10.60 6.14 10.84
N LEU A 253 -9.40 5.69 10.55
CA LEU A 253 -8.49 6.37 9.60
C LEU A 253 -9.09 6.48 8.20
N SER A 254 -9.89 5.51 7.77
CA SER A 254 -10.50 5.47 6.43
C SER A 254 -11.71 6.36 6.24
N ILE A 255 -12.11 7.12 7.25
CA ILE A 255 -13.19 8.09 7.12
C ILE A 255 -12.73 9.22 6.20
N THR A 256 -13.44 9.39 5.09
CA THR A 256 -13.19 10.47 4.12
C THR A 256 -14.09 11.66 4.40
N GLY A 257 -13.73 12.82 3.88
CA GLY A 257 -14.47 14.07 4.01
C GLY A 257 -13.63 15.18 4.60
N ASN A 258 -13.84 16.39 4.10
CA ASN A 258 -13.12 17.60 4.52
C ASN A 258 -11.60 17.54 4.33
N GLU A 259 -11.10 16.67 3.46
CA GLU A 259 -9.68 16.64 3.11
C GLU A 259 -9.28 17.93 2.38
N LYS A 260 -8.21 18.54 2.85
CA LYS A 260 -7.57 19.67 2.16
C LYS A 260 -6.35 19.14 1.40
N ILE A 261 -6.60 18.36 0.36
CA ILE A 261 -5.54 17.77 -0.43
C ILE A 261 -4.88 18.85 -1.27
N LYS A 262 -3.58 19.06 -1.04
CA LYS A 262 -2.74 19.92 -1.85
C LYS A 262 -2.09 19.09 -2.95
N LYS A 263 -1.57 19.78 -3.96
CA LYS A 263 -0.74 19.10 -4.95
C LYS A 263 0.67 18.92 -4.41
N ILE A 264 1.29 17.78 -4.72
CA ILE A 264 2.69 17.52 -4.41
C ILE A 264 3.58 18.49 -5.20
N LYS A 265 4.81 18.66 -4.72
CA LYS A 265 5.83 19.38 -5.46
C LYS A 265 6.32 18.52 -6.61
N THR A 266 6.34 19.05 -7.81
CA THR A 266 6.82 18.37 -9.01
C THR A 266 7.72 19.30 -9.81
N VAL A 267 8.55 18.72 -10.67
CA VAL A 267 9.38 19.51 -11.59
C VAL A 267 8.49 20.12 -12.67
N ASN A 268 8.69 21.40 -12.92
CA ASN A 268 8.07 22.05 -14.08
C ASN A 268 8.97 21.84 -15.31
N PRO A 269 8.52 21.10 -16.32
CA PRO A 269 9.35 20.81 -17.49
C PRO A 269 9.80 22.07 -18.25
N ALA A 270 9.04 23.15 -18.18
CA ALA A 270 9.43 24.42 -18.81
C ALA A 270 10.64 25.08 -18.15
N ARG A 271 11.01 24.67 -16.95
CA ARG A 271 12.16 25.22 -16.20
C ARG A 271 13.38 24.31 -16.19
N ILE A 272 13.32 23.17 -16.87
CA ILE A 272 14.45 22.25 -16.98
C ILE A 272 15.49 22.85 -17.95
N ASN A 273 16.76 22.82 -17.53
CA ASN A 273 17.85 23.15 -18.46
C ASN A 273 18.10 21.94 -19.38
N TRP A 274 17.68 22.07 -20.64
CA TRP A 274 17.79 21.00 -21.63
C TRP A 274 19.13 20.96 -22.37
N GLU A 275 19.99 21.96 -22.19
CA GLU A 275 21.27 22.10 -22.92
C GLU A 275 22.43 21.32 -22.28
N SER A 276 22.17 20.57 -21.25
CA SER A 276 23.19 19.83 -20.51
C SER A 276 23.57 18.52 -21.20
N ASP A 277 24.86 18.27 -21.35
CA ASP A 277 25.42 17.00 -21.83
C ASP A 277 25.60 15.97 -20.71
N ALA A 278 25.07 16.23 -19.55
CA ALA A 278 25.21 15.34 -18.39
C ALA A 278 24.48 14.01 -18.60
N ILE A 279 24.93 13.00 -17.90
CA ILE A 279 24.23 11.74 -17.76
C ILE A 279 23.31 11.88 -16.55
N TYR A 280 22.05 11.51 -16.73
CA TYR A 280 21.02 11.71 -15.70
C TYR A 280 20.64 10.41 -15.05
N HIS A 281 20.59 10.40 -13.74
CA HIS A 281 20.22 9.23 -12.95
C HIS A 281 19.25 9.60 -11.83
N SER A 282 18.31 8.69 -11.55
CA SER A 282 17.40 8.82 -10.41
C SER A 282 17.51 7.60 -9.51
N PHE A 283 17.43 7.83 -8.20
CA PHE A 283 17.32 6.78 -7.20
C PHE A 283 15.89 6.76 -6.66
N VAL A 284 15.22 5.61 -6.79
CA VAL A 284 13.82 5.48 -6.42
C VAL A 284 13.70 4.42 -5.32
N MET A 285 13.24 4.85 -4.14
CA MET A 285 13.00 3.97 -3.00
C MET A 285 11.87 3.00 -3.32
N SER A 286 12.11 1.71 -3.08
CA SER A 286 11.14 0.65 -3.26
C SER A 286 10.09 0.61 -2.13
N ASP A 287 9.16 -0.32 -2.25
CA ASP A 287 8.23 -0.70 -1.17
C ASP A 287 7.22 0.37 -0.75
N GLY A 288 7.05 1.43 -1.55
CA GLY A 288 6.06 2.47 -1.26
C GLY A 288 4.61 2.04 -1.40
N ASP A 289 4.36 0.85 -1.96
CA ASP A 289 3.05 0.19 -1.92
C ASP A 289 2.70 -0.30 -0.52
N ASN A 290 3.66 -0.30 0.41
CA ASN A 290 3.56 -0.83 1.76
C ASN A 290 2.90 0.21 2.68
N MET A 291 1.58 0.17 2.75
CA MET A 291 0.79 1.14 3.51
C MET A 291 1.15 1.13 4.99
N GLN A 292 1.40 -0.04 5.57
CA GLN A 292 1.78 -0.17 6.97
C GLN A 292 3.10 0.53 7.31
N TRP A 293 4.02 0.58 6.36
CA TRP A 293 5.27 1.33 6.53
C TRP A 293 5.00 2.83 6.55
N THR A 294 4.23 3.34 5.60
CA THR A 294 3.88 4.77 5.53
C THR A 294 3.15 5.22 6.80
N LEU A 295 2.24 4.38 7.33
CA LEU A 295 1.49 4.67 8.55
C LEU A 295 2.33 4.52 9.81
N GLY A 296 3.22 3.53 9.87
CA GLY A 296 3.84 3.12 11.14
C GLY A 296 5.23 3.66 11.41
N SER A 297 6.07 3.81 10.37
CA SER A 297 7.49 4.13 10.59
C SER A 297 8.16 4.75 9.36
N PHE A 298 7.57 5.78 8.81
CA PHE A 298 8.09 6.45 7.62
C PHE A 298 8.39 7.94 7.86
N ILE A 299 7.39 8.70 8.27
CA ILE A 299 7.47 10.16 8.40
C ILE A 299 8.55 10.59 9.40
N ASN A 300 8.57 9.98 10.58
CA ASN A 300 9.51 10.33 11.65
C ASN A 300 10.73 9.41 11.69
N ASN A 301 10.91 8.57 10.67
CA ASN A 301 12.02 7.63 10.64
C ASN A 301 13.24 8.25 9.97
N PRO A 302 14.38 8.38 10.70
CA PRO A 302 15.61 8.98 10.16
C PRO A 302 16.28 8.14 9.07
N ASP A 303 15.88 6.90 8.87
CA ASP A 303 16.35 6.10 7.75
C ASP A 303 15.70 6.52 6.43
N PHE A 304 14.49 7.09 6.49
CA PHE A 304 13.65 7.36 5.31
C PHE A 304 13.28 8.84 5.20
N TRP A 305 12.04 9.21 5.50
CA TRP A 305 11.55 10.56 5.21
C TRP A 305 12.28 11.65 5.99
N SER A 306 12.59 11.39 7.27
CA SER A 306 13.32 12.35 8.12
C SER A 306 14.84 12.21 8.04
N ASN A 307 15.36 11.48 7.06
CA ASN A 307 16.81 11.35 6.89
C ASN A 307 17.44 12.72 6.62
N GLU A 308 18.61 12.99 7.21
CA GLU A 308 19.33 14.27 7.07
C GLU A 308 19.72 14.59 5.63
N HIS A 309 19.85 13.58 4.77
CA HIS A 309 20.22 13.76 3.36
C HIS A 309 18.99 13.85 2.44
N ASN A 310 17.79 13.54 2.95
CA ASN A 310 16.58 13.59 2.14
C ASN A 310 16.27 15.04 1.76
N GLY A 311 16.28 15.33 0.47
CA GLY A 311 16.13 16.70 -0.05
C GLY A 311 17.45 17.35 -0.41
N LYS A 312 18.55 17.00 0.25
CA LYS A 312 19.92 17.34 -0.17
C LYS A 312 20.33 16.45 -1.34
N ILE A 313 19.90 15.20 -1.33
CA ILE A 313 19.91 14.33 -2.50
C ILE A 313 18.52 14.43 -3.15
N PRO A 314 18.45 14.52 -4.48
CA PRO A 314 17.16 14.46 -5.19
C PRO A 314 16.58 13.05 -5.16
N MET A 315 16.11 12.61 -4.00
CA MET A 315 15.49 11.30 -3.82
C MET A 315 14.12 11.22 -4.48
N SER A 316 13.77 10.01 -4.88
CA SER A 316 12.42 9.69 -5.32
C SER A 316 11.90 8.50 -4.51
N PHE A 317 10.61 8.52 -4.19
CA PHE A 317 9.96 7.46 -3.42
C PHE A 317 8.77 6.92 -4.19
N THR A 318 8.67 5.59 -4.30
CA THR A 318 7.39 4.96 -4.62
C THR A 318 6.44 5.18 -3.44
N THR A 319 5.16 5.36 -3.73
CA THR A 319 4.16 5.68 -2.70
C THR A 319 2.83 4.98 -2.99
N CYS A 320 1.98 4.87 -1.97
CA CYS A 320 0.63 4.36 -2.09
C CYS A 320 -0.40 5.48 -1.84
N MET A 321 -0.16 6.68 -2.39
CA MET A 321 -0.99 7.85 -2.09
C MET A 321 -2.44 7.68 -2.55
N VAL A 322 -2.67 6.96 -3.64
CA VAL A 322 -4.03 6.65 -4.11
C VAL A 322 -4.77 5.79 -3.08
N ASN A 323 -4.13 4.74 -2.56
CA ASN A 323 -4.74 3.92 -1.51
C ASN A 323 -4.90 4.69 -0.20
N LEU A 324 -3.93 5.51 0.16
CA LEU A 324 -4.00 6.35 1.36
C LEU A 324 -5.14 7.35 1.30
N SER A 325 -5.51 7.82 0.11
CA SER A 325 -6.68 8.72 -0.03
C SER A 325 -7.97 8.05 0.42
N MET A 326 -8.04 6.71 0.39
CA MET A 326 -9.17 5.93 0.88
C MET A 326 -8.94 5.40 2.29
N ALA A 327 -7.75 4.94 2.60
CA ALA A 327 -7.44 4.23 3.84
C ALA A 327 -7.05 5.16 5.00
N ALA A 328 -6.38 6.27 4.70
CA ALA A 328 -5.87 7.19 5.72
C ALA A 328 -5.49 8.54 5.09
N PRO A 329 -6.48 9.35 4.67
CA PRO A 329 -6.19 10.61 3.95
C PRO A 329 -5.37 11.62 4.76
N ASP A 330 -5.35 11.51 6.07
CA ASP A 330 -4.54 12.41 6.92
C ASP A 330 -3.03 12.26 6.68
N VAL A 331 -2.58 11.11 6.19
CA VAL A 331 -1.17 10.88 5.85
C VAL A 331 -0.75 11.78 4.69
N LEU A 332 -1.65 12.01 3.74
CA LEU A 332 -1.36 12.78 2.52
C LEU A 332 -0.91 14.21 2.83
N ASN A 333 -1.64 14.89 3.71
CA ASN A 333 -1.30 16.26 4.09
C ASN A 333 0.04 16.35 4.81
N VAL A 334 0.35 15.38 5.64
CA VAL A 334 1.65 15.32 6.35
C VAL A 334 2.78 15.13 5.35
N LEU A 335 2.63 14.23 4.38
CA LEU A 335 3.61 14.03 3.31
C LEU A 335 3.79 15.29 2.47
N MET A 336 2.70 15.89 2.01
CA MET A 336 2.73 17.07 1.14
C MET A 336 3.32 18.29 1.84
N ASN A 337 2.99 18.48 3.11
CA ASN A 337 3.50 19.62 3.88
C ASN A 337 4.99 19.49 4.21
N SER A 338 5.51 18.28 4.30
CA SER A 338 6.90 18.01 4.65
C SER A 338 7.79 17.62 3.47
N GLN A 339 7.24 17.56 2.26
CA GLN A 339 7.99 17.15 1.07
C GLN A 339 9.11 18.16 0.76
N PRO A 340 10.39 17.75 0.74
CA PRO A 340 11.47 18.61 0.27
C PRO A 340 11.29 18.95 -1.22
N ARG A 341 11.83 20.11 -1.63
CA ARG A 341 11.61 20.67 -2.98
C ARG A 341 12.05 19.75 -4.11
N ASN A 342 13.13 19.03 -3.94
CA ASN A 342 13.73 18.18 -4.98
C ASN A 342 13.51 16.69 -4.71
N VAL A 343 12.53 16.34 -3.86
CA VAL A 343 12.12 14.96 -3.61
C VAL A 343 10.85 14.67 -4.41
N SER A 344 10.87 13.62 -5.22
CA SER A 344 9.75 13.23 -6.06
C SER A 344 8.98 12.07 -5.44
N LEU A 345 7.66 12.09 -5.63
CA LEU A 345 6.76 11.02 -5.20
C LEU A 345 6.12 10.41 -6.45
N ALA A 346 6.31 9.10 -6.62
CA ALA A 346 5.69 8.34 -7.70
C ALA A 346 4.57 7.47 -7.14
N GLU A 347 3.41 7.45 -7.80
CA GLU A 347 2.34 6.52 -7.44
C GLU A 347 2.69 5.11 -7.87
N TYR A 348 2.65 4.17 -6.95
CA TYR A 348 3.02 2.77 -7.22
C TYR A 348 1.77 1.93 -7.52
N GLY A 349 1.28 2.05 -8.73
CA GLY A 349 0.23 1.22 -9.29
C GLY A 349 -1.20 1.52 -8.86
N GLY A 350 -1.42 2.35 -7.85
CA GLY A 350 -2.70 2.43 -7.17
C GLY A 350 -2.92 1.25 -6.23
N GLY A 351 -1.87 0.51 -5.92
CA GLY A 351 -1.84 -0.71 -5.13
C GLY A 351 -0.97 -1.77 -5.79
N TYR A 352 -0.87 -2.94 -5.16
CA TYR A 352 -0.04 -4.02 -5.65
C TYR A 352 -0.88 -5.06 -6.41
N TYR A 353 -0.62 -5.17 -7.67
CA TYR A 353 -1.12 -6.18 -8.60
C TYR A 353 -0.14 -6.25 -9.77
N TYR A 354 -0.14 -7.36 -10.49
CA TYR A 354 0.65 -7.46 -11.71
C TYR A 354 -0.20 -7.05 -12.90
N PRO A 355 0.07 -5.90 -13.54
CA PRO A 355 -0.75 -5.42 -14.67
C PRO A 355 -0.86 -6.42 -15.81
N ASP A 356 0.20 -7.18 -16.06
CA ASP A 356 0.23 -8.20 -17.13
C ASP A 356 -0.58 -9.46 -16.80
N LEU A 357 -1.03 -9.63 -15.54
CA LEU A 357 -1.89 -10.72 -15.10
C LEU A 357 -3.28 -10.25 -14.69
N PHE A 358 -3.51 -8.95 -14.67
CA PHE A 358 -4.69 -8.33 -14.06
C PHE A 358 -5.97 -8.74 -14.79
N ALA A 359 -6.95 -9.22 -14.01
CA ALA A 359 -8.28 -9.62 -14.43
C ALA A 359 -8.30 -10.74 -15.51
N SER A 360 -7.22 -11.53 -15.60
CA SER A 360 -7.11 -12.60 -16.60
C SER A 360 -8.17 -13.69 -16.45
N LYS A 361 -8.76 -13.85 -15.27
CA LYS A 361 -9.87 -14.79 -15.01
C LYS A 361 -11.26 -14.15 -15.10
N ARG A 362 -11.34 -12.88 -15.47
CA ARG A 362 -12.60 -12.15 -15.67
C ARG A 362 -12.92 -12.02 -17.14
N ALA A 363 -14.19 -11.74 -17.46
CA ALA A 363 -14.65 -11.68 -18.85
C ALA A 363 -14.13 -10.46 -19.60
N ASP A 364 -14.00 -9.30 -18.97
CA ASP A 364 -13.57 -8.05 -19.60
C ASP A 364 -12.27 -7.55 -18.98
N ARG A 365 -11.20 -8.22 -19.30
CA ARG A 365 -9.87 -7.96 -18.75
C ARG A 365 -9.41 -6.52 -19.00
N GLU A 366 -9.40 -6.09 -20.24
CA GLU A 366 -8.95 -4.74 -20.60
C GLU A 366 -9.85 -3.67 -20.01
N GLY A 367 -11.16 -3.85 -20.08
CA GLY A 367 -12.12 -2.89 -19.52
C GLY A 367 -11.98 -2.71 -18.03
N LEU A 368 -11.69 -3.78 -17.29
CA LEU A 368 -11.47 -3.72 -15.85
C LEU A 368 -10.18 -2.97 -15.50
N LEU A 369 -9.09 -3.25 -16.22
CA LEU A 369 -7.84 -2.52 -16.01
C LEU A 369 -8.02 -1.03 -16.34
N ARG A 370 -8.71 -0.74 -17.43
CA ARG A 370 -9.02 0.63 -17.85
C ARG A 370 -9.86 1.37 -16.81
N SER A 371 -10.88 0.72 -16.25
CA SER A 371 -11.70 1.29 -15.18
C SER A 371 -10.87 1.59 -13.94
N PHE A 372 -9.95 0.70 -13.56
CA PHE A 372 -9.07 0.96 -12.43
C PHE A 372 -8.09 2.11 -12.73
N ALA A 373 -7.52 2.15 -13.94
CA ALA A 373 -6.66 3.25 -14.35
C ALA A 373 -7.37 4.61 -14.27
N ARG A 374 -8.66 4.67 -14.57
CA ARG A 374 -9.48 5.89 -14.41
C ARG A 374 -9.61 6.31 -12.95
N ILE A 375 -9.80 5.34 -12.05
CA ILE A 375 -9.80 5.62 -10.61
C ILE A 375 -8.47 6.23 -10.18
N VAL A 376 -7.37 5.59 -10.57
CA VAL A 376 -6.01 6.08 -10.27
C VAL A 376 -5.81 7.49 -10.83
N ASN A 377 -6.26 7.73 -12.06
CA ASN A 377 -6.13 9.05 -12.70
C ASN A 377 -6.82 10.16 -11.91
N VAL A 378 -8.05 9.93 -11.45
CA VAL A 378 -8.79 10.91 -10.65
C VAL A 378 -7.96 11.33 -9.43
N HIS A 379 -7.40 10.38 -8.71
CA HIS A 379 -6.61 10.66 -7.51
C HIS A 379 -5.24 11.29 -7.85
N MET A 380 -4.57 10.81 -8.88
CA MET A 380 -3.31 11.40 -9.32
C MET A 380 -3.48 12.86 -9.76
N GLN A 381 -4.57 13.17 -10.47
CA GLN A 381 -4.87 14.54 -10.89
C GLN A 381 -5.10 15.45 -9.67
N LYS A 382 -5.87 15.01 -8.70
CA LYS A 382 -6.11 15.78 -7.46
C LYS A 382 -4.81 16.11 -6.72
N MET A 383 -3.88 15.17 -6.70
CA MET A 383 -2.61 15.29 -5.96
C MET A 383 -1.46 15.83 -6.82
N GLY A 384 -1.66 16.00 -8.11
CA GLY A 384 -0.63 16.50 -9.04
C GLY A 384 0.53 15.53 -9.26
N ILE A 385 0.32 14.23 -9.11
CA ILE A 385 1.35 13.21 -9.29
C ILE A 385 1.60 13.00 -10.79
N LYS A 386 2.87 13.03 -11.20
CA LYS A 386 3.29 12.95 -12.61
C LYS A 386 4.06 11.67 -12.97
N ALA A 387 4.52 10.93 -11.99
CA ALA A 387 5.24 9.68 -12.20
C ALA A 387 4.39 8.51 -11.69
N PHE A 388 4.24 7.49 -12.51
CA PHE A 388 3.46 6.28 -12.19
C PHE A 388 4.36 5.07 -12.35
N GLY A 389 4.37 4.18 -11.36
CA GLY A 389 5.13 2.93 -11.42
C GLY A 389 4.26 1.73 -11.12
N PHE A 390 4.76 0.54 -11.41
CA PHE A 390 4.04 -0.71 -11.17
C PHE A 390 5.03 -1.87 -11.18
N ILE A 391 4.57 -3.01 -10.68
CA ILE A 391 5.35 -4.25 -10.70
C ILE A 391 4.65 -5.23 -11.63
N CYS A 392 5.30 -5.63 -12.72
CA CYS A 392 4.84 -6.67 -13.62
C CYS A 392 5.43 -8.03 -13.24
N HIS A 393 4.80 -9.10 -13.66
CA HIS A 393 5.43 -10.42 -13.68
C HIS A 393 6.52 -10.48 -14.75
N LYS A 394 6.21 -10.04 -15.97
CA LYS A 394 7.16 -9.92 -17.09
C LYS A 394 6.94 -8.62 -17.85
N ILE A 395 7.86 -7.69 -17.74
CA ILE A 395 7.72 -6.34 -18.29
C ILE A 395 7.67 -6.27 -19.81
N ASP A 396 8.16 -7.28 -20.51
CA ASP A 396 8.23 -7.32 -21.97
C ASP A 396 7.18 -8.24 -22.59
N SER A 397 6.25 -8.78 -21.81
CA SER A 397 5.16 -9.61 -22.33
C SER A 397 4.17 -8.77 -23.14
N LYS A 398 3.43 -9.42 -24.02
CA LYS A 398 2.35 -8.77 -24.79
C LYS A 398 1.32 -8.13 -23.85
N GLU A 399 0.97 -8.86 -22.79
CA GLU A 399 0.00 -8.40 -21.80
C GLU A 399 0.50 -7.18 -21.03
N ALA A 400 1.80 -7.10 -20.74
CA ALA A 400 2.41 -5.93 -20.14
C ALA A 400 2.34 -4.72 -21.08
N LEU A 401 2.67 -4.90 -22.36
CA LEU A 401 2.59 -3.83 -23.36
C LEU A 401 1.15 -3.33 -23.52
N ASP A 402 0.17 -4.22 -23.51
CA ASP A 402 -1.26 -3.85 -23.53
C ASP A 402 -1.63 -3.02 -22.30
N ALA A 403 -1.12 -3.40 -21.12
CA ALA A 403 -1.35 -2.63 -19.89
C ALA A 403 -0.71 -1.24 -19.97
N TYR A 404 0.51 -1.12 -20.49
CA TYR A 404 1.18 0.18 -20.63
C TYR A 404 0.36 1.12 -21.52
N ARG A 405 -0.22 0.61 -22.59
CA ARG A 405 -1.09 1.38 -23.48
C ARG A 405 -2.34 1.88 -22.75
N VAL A 406 -2.97 1.02 -21.97
CA VAL A 406 -4.14 1.40 -21.17
C VAL A 406 -3.77 2.52 -20.16
N PHE A 407 -2.67 2.38 -19.45
CA PHE A 407 -2.20 3.41 -18.54
C PHE A 407 -1.90 4.72 -19.26
N ALA A 408 -1.21 4.68 -20.38
CA ALA A 408 -0.90 5.89 -21.15
C ALA A 408 -2.15 6.60 -21.64
N GLU A 409 -3.17 5.85 -22.04
CA GLU A 409 -4.45 6.43 -22.49
C GLU A 409 -5.29 7.02 -21.36
N GLU A 410 -5.24 6.44 -20.17
CA GLU A 410 -6.12 6.83 -19.06
C GLU A 410 -5.46 7.79 -18.05
N LEU A 411 -4.14 7.76 -17.89
CA LEU A 411 -3.43 8.62 -16.95
C LEU A 411 -3.04 9.93 -17.64
N GLU A 412 -3.80 11.00 -17.37
CA GLU A 412 -3.63 12.28 -18.04
C GLU A 412 -2.41 13.04 -17.57
N GLY A 413 -1.60 13.52 -18.53
CA GLY A 413 -0.51 14.46 -18.27
C GLY A 413 0.66 13.90 -17.45
N ILE A 414 0.81 12.58 -17.34
CA ILE A 414 1.95 11.98 -16.66
C ILE A 414 3.25 12.23 -17.44
N ALA A 415 4.36 12.33 -16.72
CA ALA A 415 5.68 12.43 -17.32
C ALA A 415 6.12 11.11 -17.95
N GLY A 416 5.77 10.01 -17.33
CA GLY A 416 6.10 8.65 -17.77
C GLY A 416 5.86 7.62 -16.69
N MET A 417 6.31 6.40 -16.95
CA MET A 417 6.06 5.25 -16.09
C MET A 417 7.34 4.49 -15.76
N LEU A 418 7.37 3.90 -14.57
CA LEU A 418 8.46 3.07 -14.08
C LEU A 418 8.00 1.62 -14.07
N ALA A 419 8.66 0.76 -14.86
CA ALA A 419 8.35 -0.66 -14.91
C ALA A 419 9.32 -1.45 -14.02
N VAL A 420 8.78 -2.12 -13.02
CA VAL A 420 9.51 -3.04 -12.15
C VAL A 420 9.04 -4.44 -12.46
N GLN A 421 9.94 -5.42 -12.37
CA GLN A 421 9.62 -6.82 -12.62
C GLN A 421 9.74 -7.64 -11.35
N TYR A 422 8.86 -8.59 -11.17
CA TYR A 422 8.99 -9.61 -10.15
C TYR A 422 9.33 -10.95 -10.81
N SER A 423 10.51 -11.52 -10.73
CA SER A 423 11.81 -11.02 -10.33
C SER A 423 12.82 -11.34 -11.44
N PRO A 424 13.93 -10.67 -11.65
CA PRO A 424 14.52 -9.62 -10.83
C PRO A 424 13.86 -8.25 -11.03
N TYR A 425 13.89 -7.42 -9.99
CA TYR A 425 13.21 -6.12 -10.00
C TYR A 425 13.78 -5.14 -11.03
N ASN A 426 15.07 -5.27 -11.37
CA ASN A 426 15.70 -4.48 -12.44
C ASN A 426 15.68 -5.20 -13.79
N GLY A 427 14.77 -6.14 -14.00
CA GLY A 427 14.62 -6.83 -15.29
C GLY A 427 14.46 -5.83 -16.42
N GLY A 428 15.10 -6.12 -17.57
CA GLY A 428 15.19 -5.19 -18.69
C GLY A 428 16.36 -4.21 -18.61
N TYR A 429 16.97 -4.02 -17.46
CA TYR A 429 18.20 -3.26 -17.22
C TYR A 429 18.23 -1.87 -17.86
N GLY A 430 17.13 -1.13 -17.71
CA GLY A 430 16.99 0.21 -18.25
C GLY A 430 16.28 0.29 -19.59
N LYS A 431 15.66 -0.79 -20.04
CA LYS A 431 14.89 -0.83 -21.29
C LYS A 431 13.74 0.17 -21.24
N VAL A 432 13.53 0.87 -22.34
CA VAL A 432 12.44 1.83 -22.52
C VAL A 432 11.44 1.28 -23.52
N PHE A 433 10.18 1.28 -23.15
CA PHE A 433 9.05 1.02 -24.02
C PHE A 433 8.33 2.34 -24.28
N TRP A 434 7.89 2.57 -25.51
CA TRP A 434 7.15 3.78 -25.87
C TRP A 434 5.72 3.41 -26.20
N VAL A 435 4.78 4.09 -25.57
CA VAL A 435 3.35 3.92 -25.85
C VAL A 435 2.72 5.29 -26.03
N LYS A 436 1.60 5.34 -26.76
CA LYS A 436 0.94 6.60 -27.05
C LYS A 436 -0.20 6.89 -26.07
N ASP A 437 -0.29 8.13 -25.64
CA ASP A 437 -1.47 8.63 -24.93
C ASP A 437 -2.61 8.93 -25.93
N ARG A 438 -3.76 9.40 -25.44
CA ARG A 438 -4.92 9.72 -26.30
C ARG A 438 -4.65 10.89 -27.25
N LYS A 439 -3.68 11.74 -26.94
CA LYS A 439 -3.30 12.90 -27.76
C LYS A 439 -2.21 12.56 -28.78
N GLY A 440 -1.76 11.32 -28.83
CA GLY A 440 -0.71 10.86 -29.73
C GLY A 440 0.71 11.13 -29.24
N ASN A 441 0.90 11.57 -28.00
CA ASN A 441 2.22 11.76 -27.42
C ASN A 441 2.85 10.42 -27.04
N ASP A 442 4.15 10.27 -27.30
CA ASP A 442 4.91 9.11 -26.86
C ASP A 442 5.23 9.21 -25.38
N ILE A 443 4.77 8.22 -24.62
CA ILE A 443 4.96 8.14 -23.16
C ILE A 443 5.95 7.02 -22.86
N PRO A 444 7.04 7.30 -22.13
CA PRO A 444 8.03 6.28 -21.81
C PRO A 444 7.59 5.39 -20.67
N VAL A 445 7.92 4.12 -20.78
CA VAL A 445 7.84 3.13 -19.70
C VAL A 445 9.26 2.58 -19.57
N ILE A 446 9.94 2.92 -18.47
CA ILE A 446 11.36 2.59 -18.32
C ILE A 446 11.58 1.61 -17.17
N SER A 447 12.28 0.51 -17.45
CA SER A 447 12.70 -0.43 -16.40
C SER A 447 13.90 0.11 -15.63
N ALA A 448 14.11 -0.41 -14.41
CA ALA A 448 15.27 -0.02 -13.62
C ALA A 448 16.57 -0.56 -14.24
N ARG A 449 17.60 0.28 -14.30
CA ARG A 449 18.94 -0.12 -14.75
C ARG A 449 19.63 -0.99 -13.73
N GLY A 450 19.58 -0.60 -12.46
CA GLY A 450 20.23 -1.29 -11.37
C GLY A 450 19.37 -1.32 -10.10
N GLN A 451 19.89 -1.99 -9.09
CA GLN A 451 19.26 -1.98 -7.77
C GLN A 451 20.31 -2.01 -6.67
N ILE A 452 20.15 -1.13 -5.70
CA ILE A 452 20.89 -1.18 -4.44
C ILE A 452 20.14 -2.17 -3.54
N TRP A 453 20.74 -3.34 -3.34
CA TRP A 453 20.09 -4.42 -2.60
C TRP A 453 21.14 -5.28 -1.90
N ALA A 454 21.04 -5.41 -0.59
CA ALA A 454 21.98 -6.20 0.19
C ALA A 454 21.84 -7.69 -0.12
N ASN A 455 22.97 -8.39 -0.19
CA ASN A 455 23.04 -9.84 -0.43
C ASN A 455 22.37 -10.28 -1.74
N GLN A 456 22.31 -9.38 -2.72
CA GLN A 456 21.78 -9.61 -4.05
C GLN A 456 22.81 -9.22 -5.12
N GLU A 457 24.01 -9.78 -5.02
CA GLU A 457 25.07 -9.50 -5.99
C GLU A 457 24.81 -10.28 -7.27
N LYS A 458 24.02 -9.70 -8.13
CA LYS A 458 23.66 -10.18 -9.47
C LYS A 458 23.97 -9.09 -10.47
N GLU A 459 23.64 -9.30 -11.73
CA GLU A 459 23.88 -8.31 -12.79
C GLU A 459 23.21 -6.97 -12.44
N LYS A 460 24.02 -5.92 -12.31
CA LYS A 460 23.61 -4.56 -11.99
C LYS A 460 22.83 -4.43 -10.67
N SER A 461 23.13 -5.33 -9.75
CA SER A 461 22.55 -5.32 -8.41
C SER A 461 23.66 -5.50 -7.38
N GLY A 462 23.59 -4.79 -6.27
CA GLY A 462 24.58 -4.92 -5.22
C GLY A 462 24.58 -3.76 -4.22
N THR A 463 25.73 -3.55 -3.62
CA THR A 463 25.96 -2.51 -2.62
C THR A 463 26.02 -1.12 -3.26
N PRO A 464 25.93 -0.05 -2.47
CA PRO A 464 26.07 1.32 -3.00
C PRO A 464 27.35 1.55 -3.80
N SER A 465 28.49 0.99 -3.38
CA SER A 465 29.75 1.16 -4.13
C SER A 465 29.76 0.37 -5.43
N GLN A 466 29.17 -0.83 -5.45
CA GLN A 466 29.03 -1.63 -6.67
C GLN A 466 28.11 -0.95 -7.69
N ILE A 467 27.02 -0.37 -7.23
CA ILE A 467 26.09 0.35 -8.11
C ILE A 467 26.71 1.64 -8.64
N ALA A 468 27.46 2.37 -7.81
CA ALA A 468 28.22 3.53 -8.28
C ALA A 468 29.17 3.15 -9.43
N ALA A 469 29.84 2.00 -9.31
CA ALA A 469 30.70 1.49 -10.37
C ALA A 469 29.93 1.18 -11.67
N VAL A 470 28.73 0.60 -11.57
CA VAL A 470 27.87 0.35 -12.75
C VAL A 470 27.50 1.65 -13.43
N ILE A 471 27.07 2.65 -12.68
CA ILE A 471 26.66 3.96 -13.23
C ILE A 471 27.86 4.66 -13.88
N ASN A 472 29.01 4.64 -13.24
CA ASN A 472 30.25 5.25 -13.76
C ASN A 472 30.76 4.56 -15.02
N GLU A 473 30.65 3.23 -15.09
CA GLU A 473 30.99 2.46 -16.29
C GLU A 473 30.07 2.81 -17.46
N ASP A 474 28.77 2.90 -17.21
CA ASP A 474 27.81 3.35 -18.22
C ASP A 474 28.14 4.75 -18.75
N ALA A 475 28.55 5.65 -17.86
CA ALA A 475 28.94 7.00 -18.23
C ALA A 475 30.21 7.02 -19.07
N THR A 476 31.21 6.25 -18.70
CA THR A 476 32.50 6.17 -19.39
C THR A 476 32.36 5.55 -20.78
N ASN A 477 31.63 4.44 -20.86
CA ASN A 477 31.48 3.67 -22.10
C ASN A 477 30.33 4.18 -22.97
N LYS A 478 29.64 5.23 -22.55
CA LYS A 478 28.51 5.83 -23.26
C LYS A 478 27.44 4.80 -23.64
N ILE A 479 27.09 3.96 -22.66
CA ILE A 479 26.05 2.95 -22.82
C ILE A 479 24.69 3.68 -22.96
N PRO A 480 23.94 3.51 -24.07
CA PRO A 480 22.70 4.26 -24.26
C PRO A 480 21.67 4.07 -23.14
N GLU A 481 21.53 2.86 -22.61
CA GLU A 481 20.63 2.53 -21.52
C GLU A 481 21.05 3.17 -20.19
N GLY A 482 22.28 3.64 -20.09
CA GLY A 482 22.82 4.30 -18.89
C GLY A 482 22.78 5.82 -18.96
N GLU A 483 22.48 6.43 -20.12
CA GLU A 483 22.49 7.90 -20.28
C GLU A 483 21.35 8.58 -19.50
N ILE A 484 20.17 7.96 -19.47
CA ILE A 484 19.00 8.38 -18.70
C ILE A 484 18.44 7.11 -18.09
N ALA A 485 18.72 6.89 -16.82
CA ALA A 485 18.43 5.63 -16.15
C ALA A 485 18.08 5.84 -14.69
N TRP A 486 17.53 4.81 -14.07
CA TRP A 486 17.21 4.86 -12.64
C TRP A 486 17.57 3.55 -11.94
N THR A 487 17.77 3.65 -10.65
CA THR A 487 18.14 2.56 -9.77
C THR A 487 17.07 2.38 -8.71
N ILE A 488 16.65 1.13 -8.48
CA ILE A 488 15.81 0.78 -7.33
C ILE A 488 16.69 0.82 -6.07
N VAL A 489 16.18 1.45 -5.03
CA VAL A 489 16.79 1.42 -3.70
C VAL A 489 15.92 0.55 -2.82
N HIS A 490 16.40 -0.65 -2.47
CA HIS A 490 15.67 -1.55 -1.59
C HIS A 490 15.61 -0.96 -0.18
N ALA A 491 14.42 -0.65 0.28
CA ALA A 491 14.21 0.11 1.53
C ALA A 491 14.79 -0.58 2.76
N TRP A 492 14.78 -1.88 2.79
CA TRP A 492 15.15 -2.67 3.98
C TRP A 492 16.60 -3.11 4.01
N SER A 493 17.33 -2.94 2.92
CA SER A 493 18.74 -3.35 2.83
C SER A 493 19.62 -2.48 3.70
N ARG A 494 20.47 -3.12 4.51
CA ARG A 494 21.42 -2.47 5.38
C ARG A 494 22.83 -2.63 4.85
N PHE A 495 23.62 -1.58 5.00
CA PHE A 495 24.99 -1.54 4.49
C PHE A 495 25.94 -0.97 5.51
N GLU A 496 27.21 -1.34 5.38
CA GLU A 496 28.28 -0.90 6.24
C GLU A 496 29.41 -0.31 5.39
N LYS A 497 29.89 0.85 5.78
CA LYS A 497 30.96 1.53 5.05
C LYS A 497 32.28 1.13 5.67
N GLU A 498 33.05 0.28 4.99
CA GLU A 498 34.37 -0.16 5.43
C GLU A 498 35.44 0.87 5.11
N SER A 499 35.32 1.52 3.96
CA SER A 499 36.20 2.59 3.51
C SER A 499 35.41 3.54 2.59
N LYS A 500 36.06 4.60 2.11
CA LYS A 500 35.43 5.55 1.18
C LYS A 500 34.82 4.86 -0.04
N ASP A 501 35.50 3.85 -0.59
CA ASP A 501 35.17 3.19 -1.84
C ASP A 501 34.59 1.78 -1.66
N SER A 502 34.51 1.30 -0.44
CA SER A 502 34.09 -0.07 -0.14
C SER A 502 32.90 -0.06 0.84
N ILE A 503 31.76 -0.39 0.31
CA ILE A 503 30.51 -0.52 1.07
C ILE A 503 30.05 -1.96 0.91
N VAL A 504 29.79 -2.61 2.04
CA VAL A 504 29.40 -4.03 2.09
C VAL A 504 28.01 -4.19 2.66
N SER A 505 27.38 -5.33 2.36
CA SER A 505 26.09 -5.69 2.95
C SER A 505 26.24 -5.95 4.45
N ALA A 506 25.31 -5.44 5.24
CA ALA A 506 25.25 -5.66 6.68
C ALA A 506 24.08 -6.59 7.02
N PRO A 507 24.12 -7.26 8.19
CA PRO A 507 23.00 -8.09 8.62
C PRO A 507 21.71 -7.28 8.75
N GLN A 508 20.59 -7.88 8.35
CA GLN A 508 19.29 -7.20 8.36
C GLN A 508 18.84 -6.83 9.79
N ASN A 509 19.22 -7.62 10.77
CA ASN A 509 18.92 -7.36 12.18
C ASN A 509 19.94 -6.42 12.86
N SER A 510 20.92 -5.91 12.13
CA SER A 510 21.89 -4.93 12.64
C SER A 510 21.25 -3.54 12.72
N ARG A 511 22.02 -2.57 13.22
CA ARG A 511 21.65 -1.14 13.22
C ARG A 511 22.36 -0.34 12.13
N SER A 512 22.99 -1.03 11.18
CA SER A 512 23.68 -0.39 10.07
C SER A 512 22.71 0.40 9.21
N PRO A 513 23.15 1.46 8.54
CA PRO A 513 22.27 2.31 7.74
C PRO A 513 21.52 1.57 6.64
N ARG A 514 20.26 1.99 6.48
CA ARG A 514 19.37 1.59 5.38
C ARG A 514 18.66 2.85 4.84
N GLY A 515 17.94 2.70 3.76
CA GLY A 515 17.12 3.79 3.22
C GLY A 515 17.97 4.84 2.49
N VAL A 516 17.88 6.09 2.90
CA VAL A 516 18.49 7.22 2.17
C VAL A 516 20.02 7.30 2.34
N THR A 517 20.55 6.99 3.49
CA THR A 517 22.01 7.08 3.74
C THR A 517 22.85 6.25 2.76
N PRO A 518 22.48 4.99 2.45
CA PRO A 518 23.20 4.24 1.41
C PRO A 518 23.20 4.90 0.04
N VAL A 519 22.13 5.59 -0.30
CA VAL A 519 22.07 6.37 -1.56
C VAL A 519 23.03 7.53 -1.53
N TYR A 520 23.13 8.23 -0.40
CA TYR A 520 24.10 9.30 -0.23
C TYR A 520 25.53 8.77 -0.43
N TRP A 521 25.87 7.61 0.11
CA TRP A 521 27.18 6.99 -0.10
C TRP A 521 27.42 6.66 -1.58
N CYS A 522 26.41 6.14 -2.28
CA CYS A 522 26.51 5.86 -3.70
C CYS A 522 26.75 7.15 -4.49
N LYS A 523 25.98 8.18 -4.22
CA LYS A 523 26.09 9.48 -4.91
C LYS A 523 27.49 10.08 -4.77
N GLN A 524 28.11 9.96 -3.61
CA GLN A 524 29.47 10.48 -3.39
C GLN A 524 30.53 9.82 -4.27
N LEU A 525 30.27 8.62 -4.77
CA LEU A 525 31.19 7.86 -5.62
C LEU A 525 30.93 8.05 -7.12
N LEU A 526 29.90 8.80 -7.49
CA LEU A 526 29.54 9.01 -8.89
C LEU A 526 30.49 9.98 -9.59
N ASP A 527 30.76 9.70 -10.86
CA ASP A 527 31.50 10.58 -11.75
C ASP A 527 30.79 11.95 -11.85
N LYS A 528 31.57 13.01 -12.04
CA LYS A 528 31.07 14.38 -12.16
C LYS A 528 30.09 14.57 -13.32
N LYS A 529 30.16 13.73 -14.34
CA LYS A 529 29.25 13.75 -15.49
C LYS A 529 27.84 13.28 -15.13
N VAL A 530 27.68 12.54 -14.04
CA VAL A 530 26.41 11.99 -13.62
C VAL A 530 25.69 13.02 -12.75
N GLN A 531 24.51 13.42 -13.17
CA GLN A 531 23.63 14.28 -12.38
C GLN A 531 22.46 13.46 -11.86
N VAL A 532 22.27 13.51 -10.55
CA VAL A 532 21.12 12.88 -9.89
C VAL A 532 19.96 13.87 -9.93
N VAL A 533 18.82 13.42 -10.41
CA VAL A 533 17.60 14.22 -10.55
C VAL A 533 16.40 13.49 -9.96
N PRO A 534 15.33 14.19 -9.58
CA PRO A 534 14.08 13.52 -9.23
C PRO A 534 13.54 12.74 -10.43
N VAL A 535 12.79 11.67 -10.16
CA VAL A 535 12.37 10.75 -11.23
C VAL A 535 11.39 11.37 -12.22
N ASP A 536 10.57 12.31 -11.81
CA ASP A 536 9.69 13.03 -12.75
C ASP A 536 10.52 13.86 -13.75
N GLU A 537 11.59 14.52 -13.30
CA GLU A 537 12.52 15.20 -14.20
C GLU A 537 13.19 14.22 -15.16
N LEU A 538 13.62 13.06 -14.65
CA LEU A 538 14.23 12.00 -15.48
C LEU A 538 13.30 11.61 -16.63
N LEU A 539 12.03 11.40 -16.33
CA LEU A 539 11.03 11.01 -17.32
C LEU A 539 10.79 12.09 -18.36
N TRP A 540 10.73 13.38 -17.95
CA TRP A 540 10.65 14.51 -18.89
C TRP A 540 11.88 14.57 -19.81
N ARG A 541 13.07 14.40 -19.26
CA ARG A 541 14.31 14.41 -20.05
C ARG A 541 14.33 13.27 -21.08
N LEU A 542 13.85 12.10 -20.68
CA LEU A 542 13.75 10.96 -21.58
C LEU A 542 12.81 11.26 -22.77
N ARG A 543 11.68 11.91 -22.51
CA ARG A 543 10.71 12.29 -23.55
C ARG A 543 11.30 13.31 -24.51
N ILE A 544 11.94 14.35 -24.01
CA ILE A 544 12.54 15.42 -24.83
C ILE A 544 13.66 14.85 -25.71
N LYS A 545 14.50 13.99 -25.14
CA LYS A 545 15.55 13.33 -25.92
C LYS A 545 14.97 12.48 -27.04
N HIS A 546 13.89 11.77 -26.80
CA HIS A 546 13.20 10.94 -27.79
C HIS A 546 12.62 11.80 -28.93
N VAL A 547 11.92 12.87 -28.61
CA VAL A 547 11.36 13.81 -29.60
C VAL A 547 12.46 14.45 -30.44
N ASN A 548 13.54 14.92 -29.82
CA ASN A 548 14.66 15.54 -30.53
C ASN A 548 15.36 14.55 -31.46
N ARG A 549 15.51 13.30 -31.05
CA ARG A 549 16.11 12.26 -31.88
C ARG A 549 15.25 12.00 -33.13
N ASP A 550 13.93 11.90 -32.96
CA ASP A 550 13.00 11.68 -34.07
C ASP A 550 12.95 12.90 -35.01
N SER A 551 13.07 14.11 -34.48
CA SER A 551 13.10 15.35 -35.28
C SER A 551 14.40 15.52 -36.04
N ALA A 552 15.50 14.90 -35.61
CA ALA A 552 16.80 14.96 -36.28
C ALA A 552 16.93 13.97 -37.45
N ILE A 553 16.00 13.06 -37.58
CA ILE A 553 15.90 12.12 -38.72
C ILE A 553 14.97 12.76 -39.74
#